data_0caf80bcc4694ad222e51ce3c5c7244d
#
_entry.id   0caf80bcc4694ad222e51ce3c5c7244d
#
_cell.length_a   1.000
_cell.length_b   1.000
_cell.length_c   1.000
_cell.angle_alpha   90.00
_cell.angle_beta   90.00
_cell.angle_gamma   90.00
#
_symmetry.space_group_name_H-M   'P 1'
#
loop_
_entity.id
_entity.type
_entity.pdbx_description
1 polymer ?
#
loop_
_entity_poly.entity_id
_entity_poly.type
_entity_poly.pdbx_seq_one_letter_code
_entity_poly.pdbx_strand_id
1 'polypeptide(L)'
;MNINKISIVTLGCSKNEIDSELMMSILKDRNYTITNSLNESDLIIVNTCGFIDKAKEESIEAIWEMTRYKKTGNCKYLILSGCLAERYSKELLDEIPEVDGIIGTGNIKDIASIIDNLNKSKERITKVGNINEQYLEGIKRISFNPTEYVRISEGCNNYCTYCIIPKLRGKYRSRRMDD
;
A
#
# COMPACT_ATOMS: atom_id res chain seq x y z
N MET A 1 12.21 -3.92 -19.64
CA MET A 1 11.02 -4.78 -19.41
C MET A 1 9.97 -3.91 -18.77
N ASN A 2 8.81 -3.72 -19.40
CA ASN A 2 7.78 -2.83 -18.85
C ASN A 2 6.87 -3.59 -17.88
N ILE A 3 6.60 -2.99 -16.71
CA ILE A 3 5.52 -3.40 -15.83
C ILE A 3 4.22 -2.97 -16.51
N ASN A 4 3.27 -3.89 -16.67
CA ASN A 4 1.96 -3.60 -17.26
C ASN A 4 0.82 -4.11 -16.39
N LYS A 5 0.91 -5.35 -15.89
CA LYS A 5 -0.11 -6.00 -15.05
C LYS A 5 0.27 -5.91 -13.58
N ILE A 6 -0.63 -5.38 -12.76
CA ILE A 6 -0.42 -5.16 -11.33
C ILE A 6 -1.53 -5.84 -10.55
N SER A 7 -1.16 -6.61 -9.53
CA SER A 7 -2.09 -7.11 -8.50
C SER A 7 -1.90 -6.40 -7.19
N ILE A 8 -2.99 -6.19 -6.45
CA ILE A 8 -2.95 -5.64 -5.10
C ILE A 8 -3.61 -6.64 -4.14
N VAL A 9 -2.84 -7.11 -3.18
CA VAL A 9 -3.31 -7.93 -2.06
C VAL A 9 -3.55 -7.01 -0.87
N THR A 10 -4.79 -6.96 -0.39
CA THR A 10 -5.19 -6.05 0.69
C THR A 10 -5.47 -6.83 1.96
N LEU A 11 -4.82 -6.44 3.04
CA LEU A 11 -4.98 -7.03 4.37
C LEU A 11 -5.44 -5.97 5.37
N GLY A 12 -6.07 -6.41 6.43
CA GLY A 12 -6.41 -5.59 7.58
C GLY A 12 -7.80 -4.96 7.52
N CYS A 13 -7.90 -3.64 7.58
CA CYS A 13 -9.16 -2.93 7.85
C CYS A 13 -9.67 -2.14 6.62
N SER A 14 -10.90 -1.61 6.75
CA SER A 14 -11.53 -0.75 5.73
C SER A 14 -10.68 0.44 5.28
N LYS A 15 -9.78 0.95 6.13
CA LYS A 15 -8.84 2.00 5.71
C LYS A 15 -7.84 1.49 4.66
N ASN A 16 -7.36 0.27 4.84
CA ASN A 16 -6.47 -0.36 3.85
C ASN A 16 -7.22 -0.68 2.55
N GLU A 17 -8.50 -1.06 2.63
CA GLU A 17 -9.33 -1.26 1.43
C GLU A 17 -9.42 0.03 0.62
N ILE A 18 -9.75 1.15 1.27
CA ILE A 18 -9.79 2.47 0.62
C ILE A 18 -8.40 2.86 0.05
N ASP A 19 -7.33 2.61 0.79
CA ASP A 19 -5.97 2.88 0.30
C ASP A 19 -5.64 2.07 -0.96
N SER A 20 -6.06 0.81 -1.01
CA SER A 20 -5.89 -0.05 -2.21
C SER A 20 -6.72 0.44 -3.38
N GLU A 21 -7.98 0.84 -3.17
CA GLU A 21 -8.84 1.41 -4.21
C GLU A 21 -8.26 2.70 -4.79
N LEU A 22 -7.68 3.56 -3.94
CA LEU A 22 -6.96 4.77 -4.38
C LEU A 22 -5.71 4.42 -5.20
N MET A 23 -4.92 3.45 -4.75
CA MET A 23 -3.77 2.97 -5.53
C MET A 23 -4.20 2.42 -6.88
N MET A 24 -5.25 1.60 -6.93
CA MET A 24 -5.81 1.07 -8.19
C MET A 24 -6.24 2.20 -9.14
N SER A 25 -6.88 3.25 -8.62
CA SER A 25 -7.30 4.39 -9.42
C SER A 25 -6.10 5.13 -10.02
N ILE A 26 -5.13 5.51 -9.19
CA ILE A 26 -3.91 6.18 -9.62
C ILE A 26 -3.19 5.37 -10.71
N LEU A 27 -3.11 4.05 -10.54
CA LEU A 27 -2.43 3.16 -11.48
C LEU A 27 -3.20 3.03 -12.80
N LYS A 28 -4.54 2.93 -12.77
CA LYS A 28 -5.36 2.91 -13.98
C LYS A 28 -5.25 4.21 -14.78
N ASP A 29 -5.20 5.36 -14.11
CA ASP A 29 -5.01 6.67 -14.76
C ASP A 29 -3.65 6.78 -15.46
N ARG A 30 -2.70 5.93 -15.08
CA ARG A 30 -1.37 5.78 -15.72
C ARG A 30 -1.31 4.62 -16.72
N ASN A 31 -2.46 4.07 -17.13
CA ASN A 31 -2.61 2.98 -18.09
C ASN A 31 -2.02 1.63 -17.63
N TYR A 32 -1.85 1.41 -16.31
CA TYR A 32 -1.56 0.09 -15.78
C TYR A 32 -2.82 -0.78 -15.75
N THR A 33 -2.68 -2.04 -16.05
CA THR A 33 -3.77 -3.04 -15.96
C THR A 33 -3.81 -3.65 -14.57
N ILE A 34 -4.92 -3.48 -13.87
CA ILE A 34 -5.14 -4.16 -12.59
C ILE A 34 -5.72 -5.55 -12.85
N THR A 35 -5.13 -6.57 -12.26
CA THR A 35 -5.56 -7.96 -12.39
C THR A 35 -5.66 -8.66 -11.04
N ASN A 36 -6.58 -9.62 -10.94
CA ASN A 36 -6.69 -10.48 -9.76
C ASN A 36 -5.83 -11.76 -9.89
N SER A 37 -5.22 -11.98 -11.06
CA SER A 37 -4.35 -13.14 -11.30
C SER A 37 -2.92 -12.84 -10.88
N LEU A 38 -2.53 -13.33 -9.71
CA LEU A 38 -1.17 -13.17 -9.18
C LEU A 38 -0.11 -13.76 -10.10
N ASN A 39 -0.41 -14.89 -10.75
CA ASN A 39 0.51 -15.56 -11.68
C ASN A 39 0.82 -14.73 -12.93
N GLU A 40 -0.12 -13.86 -13.35
CA GLU A 40 0.03 -13.03 -14.54
C GLU A 40 0.60 -11.64 -14.23
N SER A 41 0.77 -11.31 -12.96
CA SER A 41 1.20 -9.98 -12.53
C SER A 41 2.68 -9.77 -12.75
N ASP A 42 3.04 -8.63 -13.35
CA ASP A 42 4.43 -8.17 -13.43
C ASP A 42 4.91 -7.58 -12.10
N LEU A 43 3.97 -7.02 -11.33
CA LEU A 43 4.20 -6.40 -10.03
C LEU A 43 3.06 -6.76 -9.07
N ILE A 44 3.41 -7.09 -7.83
CA ILE A 44 2.47 -7.34 -6.76
C ILE A 44 2.67 -6.28 -5.66
N ILE A 45 1.57 -5.66 -5.23
CA ILE A 45 1.55 -4.76 -4.08
C ILE A 45 0.85 -5.48 -2.93
N VAL A 46 1.49 -5.57 -1.76
CA VAL A 46 0.86 -6.08 -0.53
C VAL A 46 0.57 -4.90 0.38
N ASN A 47 -0.70 -4.56 0.53
CA ASN A 47 -1.15 -3.53 1.45
C ASN A 47 -1.37 -4.14 2.84
N THR A 48 -0.43 -3.89 3.74
CA THR A 48 -0.21 -4.60 4.99
C THR A 48 -0.86 -3.93 6.20
N CYS A 49 -1.22 -4.73 7.19
CA CYS A 49 -1.73 -4.27 8.48
C CYS A 49 -0.66 -4.41 9.58
N GLY A 50 -0.49 -3.36 10.40
CA GLY A 50 0.49 -3.35 11.50
C GLY A 50 -0.13 -2.99 12.86
N PHE A 51 -1.46 -3.13 13.00
CA PHE A 51 -2.19 -2.62 14.16
C PHE A 51 -2.11 -3.55 15.38
N ILE A 52 -2.43 -4.82 15.23
CA ILE A 52 -2.35 -5.86 16.27
C ILE A 52 -1.38 -6.96 15.84
N ASP A 53 -0.88 -7.76 16.79
CA ASP A 53 0.14 -8.77 16.50
C ASP A 53 -0.35 -9.81 15.50
N LYS A 54 -1.57 -10.32 15.66
CA LYS A 54 -2.17 -11.26 14.70
C LYS A 54 -2.23 -10.71 13.27
N ALA A 55 -2.56 -9.42 13.10
CA ALA A 55 -2.57 -8.79 11.78
C ALA A 55 -1.17 -8.57 11.20
N LYS A 56 -0.16 -8.42 12.06
CA LYS A 56 1.25 -8.39 11.61
C LYS A 56 1.69 -9.78 11.13
N GLU A 57 1.36 -10.84 11.88
CA GLU A 57 1.64 -12.22 11.50
C GLU A 57 1.02 -12.53 10.14
N GLU A 58 -0.28 -12.28 9.96
CA GLU A 58 -0.99 -12.43 8.69
C GLU A 58 -0.31 -11.66 7.55
N SER A 59 0.11 -10.42 7.82
CA SER A 59 0.80 -9.60 6.82
C SER A 59 2.16 -10.19 6.43
N ILE A 60 2.93 -10.66 7.39
CA ILE A 60 4.23 -11.29 7.13
C ILE A 60 4.05 -12.61 6.34
N GLU A 61 3.08 -13.44 6.72
CA GLU A 61 2.77 -14.67 5.99
C GLU A 61 2.38 -14.39 4.53
N ALA A 62 1.51 -13.39 4.32
CA ALA A 62 1.12 -12.98 2.98
C ALA A 62 2.32 -12.44 2.17
N ILE A 63 3.22 -11.67 2.78
CA ILE A 63 4.45 -11.19 2.10
C ILE A 63 5.28 -12.39 1.65
N TRP A 64 5.53 -13.37 2.53
CA TRP A 64 6.29 -14.57 2.18
C TRP A 64 5.61 -15.40 1.10
N GLU A 65 4.28 -15.49 1.10
CA GLU A 65 3.55 -16.12 0.01
C GLU A 65 3.79 -15.40 -1.32
N MET A 66 3.73 -14.06 -1.33
CA MET A 66 3.93 -13.26 -2.54
C MET A 66 5.38 -13.33 -3.07
N THR A 67 6.38 -13.55 -2.23
CA THR A 67 7.76 -13.76 -2.71
C THR A 67 7.89 -14.98 -3.62
N ARG A 68 7.03 -15.99 -3.46
CA ARG A 68 7.03 -17.19 -4.32
C ARG A 68 6.73 -16.84 -5.78
N TYR A 69 5.86 -15.86 -6.02
CA TYR A 69 5.51 -15.42 -7.39
C TYR A 69 6.67 -14.76 -8.11
N LYS A 70 7.67 -14.23 -7.39
CA LYS A 70 8.94 -13.77 -8.00
C LYS A 70 9.82 -14.93 -8.46
N LYS A 71 9.69 -16.12 -7.85
CA LYS A 71 10.49 -17.30 -8.18
C LYS A 71 9.83 -18.19 -9.22
N THR A 72 8.50 -18.30 -9.18
CA THR A 72 7.74 -19.27 -10.00
C THR A 72 6.77 -18.64 -10.98
N GLY A 73 6.43 -17.35 -10.81
CA GLY A 73 5.49 -16.61 -11.62
C GLY A 73 6.15 -15.56 -12.53
N ASN A 74 5.33 -14.65 -13.04
CA ASN A 74 5.77 -13.53 -13.85
C ASN A 74 6.17 -12.30 -13.03
N CYS A 75 5.99 -12.33 -11.72
CA CYS A 75 6.22 -11.20 -10.84
C CYS A 75 7.69 -10.78 -10.82
N LYS A 76 7.97 -9.57 -11.24
CA LYS A 76 9.31 -8.98 -11.26
C LYS A 76 9.58 -8.15 -10.02
N TYR A 77 8.55 -7.48 -9.52
CA TYR A 77 8.66 -6.55 -8.41
C TYR A 77 7.58 -6.80 -7.35
N LEU A 78 8.01 -6.74 -6.10
CA LEU A 78 7.16 -6.82 -4.91
C LEU A 78 7.25 -5.53 -4.12
N ILE A 79 6.13 -4.84 -3.98
CA ILE A 79 6.01 -3.60 -3.20
C ILE A 79 5.17 -3.87 -1.96
N LEU A 80 5.63 -3.38 -0.81
CA LEU A 80 4.85 -3.38 0.42
C LEU A 80 4.27 -1.98 0.66
N SER A 81 3.02 -1.93 1.10
CA SER A 81 2.33 -0.71 1.49
C SER A 81 1.60 -0.89 2.82
N GLY A 82 1.05 0.19 3.36
CA GLY A 82 0.18 0.15 4.52
C GLY A 82 0.88 0.29 5.87
N CYS A 83 0.16 -0.07 6.93
CA CYS A 83 0.58 0.24 8.31
C CYS A 83 1.82 -0.51 8.78
N LEU A 84 2.00 -1.79 8.37
CA LEU A 84 3.21 -2.55 8.71
C LEU A 84 4.42 -1.97 7.97
N ALA A 85 4.25 -1.69 6.68
CA ALA A 85 5.26 -1.07 5.83
C ALA A 85 5.71 0.30 6.34
N GLU A 86 4.78 1.15 6.81
CA GLU A 86 5.09 2.43 7.45
C GLU A 86 5.94 2.26 8.70
N ARG A 87 5.61 1.27 9.53
CA ARG A 87 6.20 1.11 10.86
C ARG A 87 7.56 0.41 10.84
N TYR A 88 7.71 -0.59 10.00
CA TYR A 88 8.85 -1.52 10.01
C TYR A 88 9.57 -1.56 8.65
N SER A 89 9.63 -0.42 7.97
CA SER A 89 10.18 -0.34 6.61
C SER A 89 11.61 -0.86 6.51
N LYS A 90 12.45 -0.53 7.48
CA LYS A 90 13.84 -0.96 7.50
C LYS A 90 13.97 -2.47 7.73
N GLU A 91 13.31 -2.95 8.77
CA GLU A 91 13.33 -4.38 9.14
C GLU A 91 12.80 -5.26 8.00
N LEU A 92 11.72 -4.83 7.35
CA LEU A 92 11.15 -5.56 6.21
C LEU A 92 12.10 -5.64 5.02
N LEU A 93 12.87 -4.59 4.74
CA LEU A 93 13.87 -4.60 3.67
C LEU A 93 15.10 -5.43 4.01
N ASP A 94 15.51 -5.41 5.27
CA ASP A 94 16.67 -6.16 5.74
C ASP A 94 16.37 -7.67 5.79
N GLU A 95 15.17 -8.06 6.24
CA GLU A 95 14.78 -9.45 6.45
C GLU A 95 14.22 -10.14 5.19
N ILE A 96 13.64 -9.36 4.25
CA ILE A 96 13.00 -9.89 3.05
C ILE A 96 13.65 -9.31 1.79
N PRO A 97 14.73 -9.96 1.30
CA PRO A 97 15.48 -9.48 0.14
C PRO A 97 14.68 -9.36 -1.15
N GLU A 98 13.57 -10.09 -1.27
CA GLU A 98 12.70 -10.07 -2.44
C GLU A 98 11.84 -8.79 -2.55
N VAL A 99 11.74 -7.97 -1.50
CA VAL A 99 11.00 -6.71 -1.52
C VAL A 99 11.78 -5.65 -2.28
N ASP A 100 11.17 -5.06 -3.30
CA ASP A 100 11.78 -4.04 -4.17
C ASP A 100 11.35 -2.62 -3.79
N GLY A 101 10.22 -2.47 -3.11
CA GLY A 101 9.73 -1.15 -2.71
C GLY A 101 8.88 -1.15 -1.46
N ILE A 102 8.94 -0.04 -0.73
CA ILE A 102 8.09 0.21 0.44
C ILE A 102 7.44 1.58 0.33
N ILE A 103 6.13 1.61 0.58
CA ILE A 103 5.31 2.82 0.54
C ILE A 103 4.54 2.94 1.86
N GLY A 104 4.78 4.02 2.57
CA GLY A 104 4.06 4.33 3.79
C GLY A 104 2.62 4.79 3.55
N THR A 105 1.86 4.85 4.61
CA THR A 105 0.44 5.25 4.61
C THR A 105 0.21 6.68 4.12
N GLY A 106 1.19 7.56 4.29
CA GLY A 106 1.17 8.94 3.82
C GLY A 106 1.68 9.14 2.38
N ASN A 107 2.17 8.07 1.74
CA ASN A 107 2.84 8.17 0.43
C ASN A 107 2.10 7.46 -0.70
N ILE A 108 0.84 7.09 -0.51
CA ILE A 108 0.04 6.33 -1.49
C ILE A 108 -0.02 7.03 -2.86
N LYS A 109 -0.10 8.36 -2.88
CA LYS A 109 -0.09 9.16 -4.12
C LYS A 109 1.17 8.97 -4.97
N ASP A 110 2.27 8.54 -4.35
CA ASP A 110 3.55 8.36 -5.03
C ASP A 110 3.67 7.00 -5.74
N ILE A 111 2.68 6.11 -5.62
CA ILE A 111 2.73 4.73 -6.13
C ILE A 111 3.16 4.66 -7.60
N ALA A 112 2.58 5.49 -8.47
CA ALA A 112 2.91 5.48 -9.88
C ALA A 112 4.37 5.91 -10.13
N SER A 113 4.84 6.96 -9.43
CA SER A 113 6.23 7.43 -9.55
C SER A 113 7.25 6.41 -9.05
N ILE A 114 6.89 5.64 -8.03
CA ILE A 114 7.74 4.56 -7.51
C ILE A 114 7.86 3.44 -8.54
N ILE A 115 6.74 3.03 -9.15
CA ILE A 115 6.76 2.02 -10.20
C ILE A 115 7.56 2.48 -11.43
N ASP A 116 7.40 3.74 -11.83
CA ASP A 116 8.18 4.33 -12.93
C ASP A 116 9.69 4.30 -12.63
N ASN A 117 10.08 4.57 -11.38
CA ASN A 117 11.47 4.51 -10.95
C ASN A 117 12.01 3.07 -10.89
N LEU A 118 11.24 2.10 -10.39
CA LEU A 118 11.61 0.68 -10.43
C LEU A 118 11.84 0.19 -11.85
N ASN A 119 11.02 0.63 -12.80
CA ASN A 119 11.21 0.33 -14.22
C ASN A 119 12.54 0.86 -14.78
N LYS A 120 13.00 2.02 -14.31
CA LYS A 120 14.20 2.71 -14.80
C LYS A 120 15.49 2.27 -14.13
N SER A 121 15.52 2.35 -12.80
CA SER A 121 16.77 2.15 -12.02
C SER A 121 16.95 0.72 -11.54
N LYS A 122 15.87 -0.04 -11.36
CA LYS A 122 15.84 -1.36 -10.69
C LYS A 122 16.38 -1.34 -9.26
N GLU A 123 16.52 -0.17 -8.67
CA GLU A 123 16.96 0.00 -7.29
C GLU A 123 15.77 -0.07 -6.34
N ARG A 124 15.99 -0.61 -5.14
CA ARG A 124 14.98 -0.63 -4.09
C ARG A 124 14.59 0.79 -3.69
N ILE A 125 13.29 1.01 -3.51
CA ILE A 125 12.74 2.33 -3.20
C ILE A 125 11.96 2.29 -1.90
N THR A 126 12.26 3.24 -1.00
CA THR A 126 11.49 3.43 0.23
C THR A 126 10.95 4.85 0.30
N LYS A 127 9.64 4.96 0.44
CA LYS A 127 8.94 6.21 0.74
C LYS A 127 8.00 6.01 1.90
N VAL A 128 8.38 6.51 3.07
CA VAL A 128 7.62 6.46 4.33
C VAL A 128 7.69 7.82 5.05
N GLY A 129 6.85 8.03 6.03
CA GLY A 129 6.96 9.16 6.97
C GLY A 129 6.06 10.37 6.69
N ASN A 130 5.42 10.48 5.56
CA ASN A 130 4.54 11.62 5.23
C ASN A 130 3.11 11.45 5.79
N ILE A 131 2.98 10.85 6.97
CA ILE A 131 1.68 10.49 7.58
C ILE A 131 0.75 11.67 7.88
N ASN A 132 1.25 12.90 7.87
CA ASN A 132 0.48 14.12 8.09
C ASN A 132 0.13 14.87 6.80
N GLU A 133 0.47 14.33 5.65
CA GLU A 133 0.09 14.94 4.38
C GLU A 133 -1.42 14.95 4.17
N GLN A 134 -1.86 15.84 3.29
CA GLN A 134 -3.27 16.04 3.00
C GLN A 134 -3.92 14.76 2.50
N TYR A 135 -5.23 14.68 2.66
CA TYR A 135 -6.07 13.70 2.00
C TYR A 135 -5.76 13.60 0.52
N LEU A 136 -5.94 12.42 -0.02
CA LEU A 136 -6.00 12.20 -1.46
C LEU A 136 -7.39 12.67 -1.94
N GLU A 137 -7.53 14.00 -2.05
CA GLU A 137 -8.74 14.65 -2.56
C GLU A 137 -8.78 14.56 -4.09
N GLY A 138 -9.99 14.55 -4.66
CA GLY A 138 -10.19 14.54 -6.10
C GLY A 138 -9.87 13.24 -6.83
N ILE A 139 -9.47 12.18 -6.13
CA ILE A 139 -9.20 10.87 -6.76
C ILE A 139 -10.49 10.05 -6.76
N LYS A 140 -11.01 9.75 -7.95
CA LYS A 140 -12.10 8.79 -8.12
C LYS A 140 -11.64 7.42 -7.66
N ARG A 141 -12.26 6.86 -6.63
CA ARG A 141 -12.02 5.48 -6.23
C ARG A 141 -12.66 4.50 -7.22
N ILE A 142 -12.04 3.35 -7.34
CA ILE A 142 -12.60 2.22 -8.08
C ILE A 142 -13.01 1.19 -7.03
N SER A 143 -14.31 0.99 -6.90
CA SER A 143 -14.88 -0.06 -6.06
C SER A 143 -15.63 -1.07 -6.94
N PHE A 144 -15.57 -2.33 -6.53
CA PHE A 144 -16.27 -3.45 -7.16
C PHE A 144 -17.29 -4.08 -6.21
N ASN A 145 -17.47 -3.50 -5.01
CA ASN A 145 -18.34 -4.02 -3.97
C ASN A 145 -19.70 -3.32 -3.98
N PRO A 146 -20.78 -4.02 -3.67
CA PRO A 146 -22.12 -3.43 -3.53
C PRO A 146 -22.24 -2.51 -2.31
N THR A 147 -21.31 -2.62 -1.34
CA THR A 147 -21.20 -1.74 -0.18
C THR A 147 -19.81 -1.13 -0.16
N GLU A 148 -19.72 0.17 0.14
CA GLU A 148 -18.49 0.93 0.12
C GLU A 148 -18.23 1.65 1.44
N TYR A 149 -16.96 1.71 1.82
CA TYR A 149 -16.52 2.57 2.92
C TYR A 149 -16.22 3.97 2.41
N VAL A 150 -16.68 4.98 3.13
CA VAL A 150 -16.33 6.38 2.87
C VAL A 150 -15.40 6.87 3.96
N ARG A 151 -14.20 7.31 3.58
CA ARG A 151 -13.26 7.90 4.52
C ARG A 151 -13.55 9.38 4.69
N ILE A 152 -14.18 9.73 5.82
CA ILE A 152 -14.51 11.11 6.17
C ILE A 152 -13.41 11.80 6.98
N SER A 153 -12.52 11.03 7.60
CA SER A 153 -11.40 11.54 8.40
C SER A 153 -10.23 10.56 8.48
N GLU A 154 -9.05 11.06 8.79
CA GLU A 154 -7.83 10.27 8.99
C GLU A 154 -7.05 10.75 10.22
N GLY A 155 -6.30 9.83 10.85
CA GLY A 155 -5.47 10.13 12.01
C GLY A 155 -6.24 10.30 13.31
N CYS A 156 -5.53 10.64 14.39
CA CYS A 156 -6.11 10.85 15.72
C CYS A 156 -5.21 11.72 16.59
N ASN A 157 -5.80 12.65 17.37
CA ASN A 157 -5.09 13.54 18.27
C ASN A 157 -5.20 13.15 19.76
N ASN A 158 -5.83 12.01 20.08
CA ASN A 158 -6.02 11.62 21.50
C ASN A 158 -4.74 11.09 22.17
N TYR A 159 -3.78 10.59 21.38
CA TYR A 159 -2.49 10.10 21.89
C TYR A 159 -2.60 9.14 23.10
N CYS A 160 -3.62 8.27 23.11
CA CYS A 160 -3.76 7.25 24.14
C CYS A 160 -2.49 6.41 24.24
N THR A 161 -2.03 6.09 25.43
CA THR A 161 -0.73 5.44 25.70
C THR A 161 -0.54 4.09 25.00
N TYR A 162 -1.63 3.38 24.77
CA TYR A 162 -1.66 2.07 24.10
C TYR A 162 -1.90 2.15 22.58
N CYS A 163 -2.19 3.33 22.03
CA CYS A 163 -2.69 3.46 20.66
C CYS A 163 -1.59 3.85 19.67
N ILE A 164 -1.45 3.05 18.61
CA ILE A 164 -0.45 3.28 17.55
C ILE A 164 -0.96 4.22 16.44
N ILE A 165 -2.26 4.53 16.37
CA ILE A 165 -2.86 5.27 15.24
C ILE A 165 -2.17 6.61 14.95
N PRO A 166 -1.83 7.47 15.94
CA PRO A 166 -1.14 8.72 15.64
C PRO A 166 0.21 8.55 14.96
N LYS A 167 0.89 7.42 15.21
CA LYS A 167 2.19 7.08 14.61
C LYS A 167 2.06 6.47 13.21
N LEU A 168 0.93 5.82 12.90
CA LEU A 168 0.70 5.15 11.62
C LEU A 168 -0.11 5.99 10.64
N ARG A 169 -1.03 6.82 11.14
CA ARG A 169 -2.00 7.58 10.35
C ARG A 169 -1.93 9.09 10.61
N GLY A 170 -1.03 9.52 11.47
CA GLY A 170 -0.78 10.93 11.77
C GLY A 170 -1.84 11.61 12.61
N LYS A 171 -1.81 12.95 12.60
CA LYS A 171 -2.78 13.81 13.28
C LYS A 171 -4.15 13.71 12.64
N TYR A 172 -5.19 13.97 13.44
CA TYR A 172 -6.56 14.03 12.92
C TYR A 172 -6.70 15.07 11.81
N ARG A 173 -7.27 14.65 10.70
CA ARG A 173 -7.61 15.48 9.54
C ARG A 173 -9.01 15.11 9.06
N SER A 174 -9.85 16.09 8.83
CA SER A 174 -11.16 15.91 8.23
C SER A 174 -11.07 16.03 6.71
N ARG A 175 -11.84 15.24 5.99
CA ARG A 175 -12.06 15.43 4.56
C ARG A 175 -12.93 16.67 4.34
N ARG A 176 -12.72 17.37 3.24
CA ARG A 176 -13.54 18.51 2.87
C ARG A 176 -14.94 18.02 2.45
N MET A 177 -15.96 18.83 2.70
CA MET A 177 -17.35 18.45 2.39
C MET A 177 -17.67 18.55 0.89
N ASP A 178 -16.86 19.29 0.15
CA ASP A 178 -16.98 19.52 -1.28
C ASP A 178 -16.17 18.53 -2.15
N ASP A 179 -15.47 17.59 -1.51
CA ASP A 179 -14.74 16.50 -2.15
C ASP A 179 -15.52 15.15 -1.95
#